data_0212dc4a65eacb1c974c9624962b2a8f
#
_entry.id   0212dc4a65eacb1c974c9624962b2a8f
#
_cell.length_a   1.000
_cell.length_b   1.000
_cell.length_c   1.000
_cell.angle_alpha   90.00
_cell.angle_beta   90.00
_cell.angle_gamma   90.00
#
_symmetry.space_group_name_H-M   'P 1'
#
loop_
_entity.id
_entity.type
_entity.pdbx_description
1 polymer ?
#
loop_
_entity_poly.entity_id
_entity_poly.type
_entity_poly.pdbx_seq_one_letter_code
_entity_poly.pdbx_strand_id
1 'polypeptide(L)'
;MKDFFHGRIISIAIVLAFLIGCAPSSSEGVGVAPLNSSSQVFRWKMITTWPKNLPGLGVGPERLADHLRMMSNGRLDIRVYGAGELVGGMEVFDAVSQGTAEMGHGAAYYWRGKIPAAQMFATVPFGMTAQEMNGWLHYGGGLELWRELYEPFDIVPFTTGNSGVQMGGWFNKEILSVDDLQGLKMRIPGLGGEVLARAGGSPQQLPIAEVY
;
A
#
# COMPACT_ATOMS: atom_id res chain seq x y z
N MET A 1 -60.20 22.04 49.68
CA MET A 1 -60.46 21.46 51.02
C MET A 1 -61.21 20.16 50.80
N LYS A 2 -60.65 19.02 51.12
CA LYS A 2 -60.89 17.60 50.72
C LYS A 2 -59.98 17.24 49.55
N ASP A 3 -58.99 16.40 49.71
CA ASP A 3 -58.90 15.01 50.13
C ASP A 3 -57.41 14.69 50.48
N PHE A 4 -57.22 14.57 51.73
CA PHE A 4 -55.99 14.17 52.38
C PHE A 4 -56.34 13.00 53.31
N PHE A 5 -56.41 11.75 52.78
CA PHE A 5 -56.50 10.54 53.60
C PHE A 5 -56.80 9.32 52.74
N HIS A 6 -55.79 8.78 52.00
CA HIS A 6 -55.84 7.38 51.53
C HIS A 6 -54.43 6.94 51.01
N GLY A 7 -53.45 6.97 51.86
CA GLY A 7 -52.10 6.61 51.43
C GLY A 7 -51.24 5.95 52.49
N ARG A 8 -51.79 5.17 53.39
CA ARG A 8 -50.96 4.62 54.49
C ARG A 8 -51.22 3.17 54.91
N ILE A 9 -51.79 2.32 54.05
CA ILE A 9 -52.04 0.89 54.38
C ILE A 9 -51.46 -0.09 53.39
N ILE A 10 -50.77 0.33 52.36
CA ILE A 10 -50.18 -0.57 51.35
C ILE A 10 -48.66 -0.82 51.54
N SER A 11 -48.02 -0.19 52.53
CA SER A 11 -46.56 -0.28 52.73
C SER A 11 -46.06 -1.37 53.69
N ILE A 12 -46.88 -2.24 54.22
CA ILE A 12 -46.40 -3.28 55.16
C ILE A 12 -46.51 -4.71 54.63
N ALA A 13 -47.12 -4.95 53.48
CA ALA A 13 -47.21 -6.30 52.87
C ALA A 13 -46.12 -6.70 51.90
N ILE A 14 -45.17 -5.81 51.60
CA ILE A 14 -44.11 -6.08 50.57
C ILE A 14 -42.74 -6.46 51.18
N VAL A 15 -42.55 -6.36 52.48
CA VAL A 15 -41.27 -6.63 53.16
C VAL A 15 -41.05 -8.10 53.55
N LEU A 16 -42.09 -8.97 53.48
CA LEU A 16 -41.95 -10.36 53.94
C LEU A 16 -41.80 -11.40 52.82
N ALA A 17 -41.61 -11.01 51.54
CA ALA A 17 -41.48 -11.95 50.42
C ALA A 17 -40.03 -12.07 49.88
N PHE A 18 -39.02 -11.49 50.53
CA PHE A 18 -37.63 -11.46 50.02
C PHE A 18 -36.63 -12.37 50.78
N LEU A 19 -37.08 -13.33 51.55
CA LEU A 19 -36.15 -14.21 52.32
C LEU A 19 -36.21 -15.69 51.99
N ILE A 20 -36.72 -16.09 50.85
CA ILE A 20 -36.62 -17.51 50.42
C ILE A 20 -36.15 -17.55 48.99
N GLY A 21 -34.82 -17.74 48.78
CA GLY A 21 -34.30 -17.94 47.44
C GLY A 21 -32.79 -17.79 47.26
N CYS A 22 -31.99 -18.18 48.24
CA CYS A 22 -30.56 -18.53 47.94
C CYS A 22 -30.51 -20.01 47.65
N ALA A 23 -30.86 -20.40 46.45
CA ALA A 23 -30.34 -21.63 45.85
C ALA A 23 -28.98 -21.33 45.19
N PRO A 24 -27.97 -22.16 45.35
CA PRO A 24 -26.72 -21.99 44.61
C PRO A 24 -27.03 -22.21 43.14
N SER A 25 -27.07 -21.14 42.34
CA SER A 25 -27.02 -21.26 40.90
C SER A 25 -25.72 -21.94 40.54
N SER A 26 -25.78 -23.17 40.06
CA SER A 26 -24.72 -23.82 39.32
C SER A 26 -24.24 -22.83 38.26
N SER A 27 -23.01 -22.39 38.39
CA SER A 27 -22.33 -21.65 37.34
C SER A 27 -22.24 -22.58 36.13
N GLU A 28 -23.22 -22.49 35.25
CA GLU A 28 -23.00 -22.93 33.87
C GLU A 28 -21.89 -22.03 33.36
N GLY A 29 -20.69 -22.63 33.29
CA GLY A 29 -19.57 -22.01 32.64
C GLY A 29 -20.06 -21.60 31.24
N VAL A 30 -20.02 -20.31 30.96
CA VAL A 30 -20.14 -19.81 29.60
C VAL A 30 -19.00 -20.50 28.83
N GLY A 31 -19.33 -21.65 28.25
CA GLY A 31 -18.47 -22.33 27.32
C GLY A 31 -18.22 -21.33 26.18
N VAL A 32 -17.08 -20.66 26.23
CA VAL A 32 -16.56 -19.96 25.05
C VAL A 32 -16.44 -21.05 24.00
N ALA A 33 -17.43 -21.11 23.12
CA ALA A 33 -17.35 -21.99 21.95
C ALA A 33 -15.99 -21.68 21.31
N PRO A 34 -15.17 -22.71 21.05
CA PRO A 34 -13.94 -22.47 20.32
C PRO A 34 -14.36 -21.80 19.00
N LEU A 35 -13.84 -20.62 18.75
CA LEU A 35 -13.93 -19.98 17.45
C LEU A 35 -13.19 -20.93 16.46
N ASN A 36 -13.90 -21.96 16.01
CA ASN A 36 -13.52 -22.76 14.88
C ASN A 36 -13.72 -21.89 13.63
N SER A 37 -12.99 -20.78 13.58
CA SER A 37 -12.71 -20.15 12.30
C SER A 37 -11.78 -21.12 11.59
N SER A 38 -12.34 -21.91 10.68
CA SER A 38 -11.55 -22.50 9.60
C SER A 38 -10.82 -21.31 8.96
N SER A 39 -9.56 -21.12 9.34
CA SER A 39 -8.79 -19.95 8.92
C SER A 39 -8.43 -20.17 7.46
N GLN A 40 -9.29 -19.69 6.57
CA GLN A 40 -9.02 -19.68 5.14
C GLN A 40 -7.68 -18.96 4.92
N VAL A 41 -6.74 -19.62 4.26
CA VAL A 41 -5.46 -19.07 3.89
C VAL A 41 -5.57 -18.52 2.47
N PHE A 42 -5.30 -17.23 2.33
CA PHE A 42 -5.20 -16.55 1.05
C PHE A 42 -3.73 -16.59 0.60
N ARG A 43 -3.46 -17.21 -0.52
CA ARG A 43 -2.13 -17.28 -1.12
C ARG A 43 -2.08 -16.33 -2.30
N TRP A 44 -1.29 -15.27 -2.16
CA TRP A 44 -1.14 -14.23 -3.17
C TRP A 44 0.26 -14.24 -3.77
N LYS A 45 0.33 -13.79 -5.00
CA LYS A 45 1.60 -13.48 -5.69
C LYS A 45 1.79 -11.98 -5.71
N MET A 46 2.96 -11.53 -5.31
CA MET A 46 3.40 -10.15 -5.50
C MET A 46 4.56 -10.15 -6.50
N ILE A 47 4.41 -9.47 -7.61
CA ILE A 47 5.46 -9.30 -8.62
C ILE A 47 6.07 -7.90 -8.52
N THR A 48 7.38 -7.78 -8.72
CA THR A 48 8.07 -6.49 -8.56
C THR A 48 8.79 -6.07 -9.85
N THR A 49 8.95 -4.76 -10.03
CA THR A 49 9.74 -4.19 -11.12
C THR A 49 11.24 -4.24 -10.83
N TRP A 50 11.63 -4.70 -9.63
CA TRP A 50 13.01 -4.75 -9.17
C TRP A 50 13.45 -6.18 -8.86
N PRO A 51 14.76 -6.47 -8.99
CA PRO A 51 15.30 -7.75 -8.57
C PRO A 51 15.15 -7.92 -7.04
N LYS A 52 15.04 -9.17 -6.59
CA LYS A 52 15.11 -9.51 -5.17
C LYS A 52 16.44 -9.04 -4.56
N ASN A 53 16.41 -8.82 -3.24
CA ASN A 53 17.58 -8.40 -2.47
C ASN A 53 18.16 -7.03 -2.84
N LEU A 54 17.57 -6.28 -3.79
CA LEU A 54 17.96 -4.91 -4.02
C LEU A 54 17.68 -4.09 -2.76
N PRO A 55 18.68 -3.40 -2.18
CA PRO A 55 18.48 -2.59 -0.97
C PRO A 55 17.31 -1.62 -1.12
N GLY A 56 16.41 -1.60 -0.14
CA GLY A 56 15.17 -0.81 -0.15
C GLY A 56 14.10 -1.38 -1.07
N LEU A 57 14.26 -1.27 -2.36
CA LEU A 57 13.21 -1.56 -3.35
C LEU A 57 12.92 -3.06 -3.53
N GLY A 58 13.90 -3.93 -3.43
CA GLY A 58 13.73 -5.38 -3.50
C GLY A 58 13.38 -5.99 -2.15
N VAL A 59 14.04 -5.54 -1.09
CA VAL A 59 13.83 -6.05 0.29
C VAL A 59 12.51 -5.56 0.88
N GLY A 60 12.03 -4.36 0.50
CA GLY A 60 10.79 -3.77 1.01
C GLY A 60 9.56 -4.67 0.83
N PRO A 61 9.27 -5.16 -0.38
CA PRO A 61 8.16 -6.08 -0.64
C PRO A 61 8.22 -7.38 0.16
N GLU A 62 9.41 -7.95 0.36
CA GLU A 62 9.59 -9.16 1.13
C GLU A 62 9.25 -8.93 2.61
N ARG A 63 9.73 -7.82 3.19
CA ARG A 63 9.38 -7.42 4.56
C ARG A 63 7.89 -7.14 4.72
N LEU A 64 7.25 -6.50 3.74
CA LEU A 64 5.81 -6.27 3.74
C LEU A 64 5.05 -7.60 3.76
N ALA A 65 5.43 -8.55 2.91
CA ALA A 65 4.83 -9.88 2.88
C ALA A 65 4.97 -10.60 4.22
N ASP A 66 6.14 -10.57 4.84
CA ASP A 66 6.39 -11.16 6.16
C ASP A 66 5.54 -10.51 7.26
N HIS A 67 5.44 -9.17 7.27
CA HIS A 67 4.61 -8.45 8.25
C HIS A 67 3.14 -8.81 8.08
N LEU A 68 2.63 -8.83 6.86
CA LEU A 68 1.22 -9.20 6.58
C LEU A 68 0.93 -10.64 6.99
N ARG A 69 1.87 -11.56 6.77
CA ARG A 69 1.77 -12.94 7.23
C ARG A 69 1.69 -13.03 8.76
N MET A 70 2.57 -12.31 9.47
CA MET A 70 2.55 -12.26 10.94
C MET A 70 1.26 -11.62 11.47
N MET A 71 0.86 -10.48 10.95
CA MET A 71 -0.34 -9.74 11.39
C MET A 71 -1.63 -10.52 11.12
N SER A 72 -1.68 -11.32 10.06
CA SER A 72 -2.83 -12.14 9.70
C SER A 72 -2.84 -13.52 10.38
N ASN A 73 -1.86 -13.80 11.24
CA ASN A 73 -1.63 -15.14 11.82
C ASN A 73 -1.54 -16.24 10.72
N GLY A 74 -0.80 -15.95 9.65
CA GLY A 74 -0.58 -16.85 8.52
C GLY A 74 -1.75 -16.97 7.53
N ARG A 75 -2.84 -16.23 7.74
CA ARG A 75 -3.99 -16.28 6.83
C ARG A 75 -3.73 -15.59 5.48
N LEU A 76 -2.87 -14.59 5.44
CA LEU A 76 -2.42 -13.96 4.20
C LEU A 76 -0.96 -14.35 3.95
N ASP A 77 -0.74 -15.22 3.00
CA ASP A 77 0.56 -15.75 2.60
C ASP A 77 0.92 -15.21 1.21
N ILE A 78 1.83 -14.24 1.18
CA ILE A 78 2.22 -13.54 -0.05
C ILE A 78 3.59 -14.00 -0.48
N ARG A 79 3.69 -14.58 -1.68
CA ARG A 79 4.96 -14.94 -2.30
C ARG A 79 5.42 -13.82 -3.22
N VAL A 80 6.61 -13.29 -2.95
CA VAL A 80 7.24 -12.22 -3.74
C VAL A 80 8.07 -12.83 -4.87
N TYR A 81 7.92 -12.25 -6.06
CA TYR A 81 8.67 -12.59 -7.27
C TYR A 81 9.38 -11.33 -7.79
N GLY A 82 10.69 -11.43 -7.97
CA GLY A 82 11.51 -10.36 -8.54
C GLY A 82 11.27 -10.17 -10.03
N ALA A 83 11.79 -9.07 -10.57
CA ALA A 83 11.74 -8.79 -12.00
C ALA A 83 12.33 -9.94 -12.82
N GLY A 84 11.59 -10.41 -13.81
CA GLY A 84 12.00 -11.52 -14.69
C GLY A 84 11.70 -12.93 -14.15
N GLU A 85 11.23 -13.10 -12.90
CA GLU A 85 10.89 -14.44 -12.37
C GLU A 85 9.54 -14.96 -12.91
N LEU A 86 8.55 -14.10 -13.07
CA LEU A 86 7.24 -14.45 -13.66
C LEU A 86 6.94 -13.62 -14.90
N VAL A 87 7.21 -12.32 -14.84
CA VAL A 87 7.01 -11.34 -15.92
C VAL A 87 8.17 -10.38 -15.95
N GLY A 88 8.40 -9.70 -17.07
CA GLY A 88 9.36 -8.60 -17.15
C GLY A 88 9.00 -7.45 -16.21
N GLY A 89 9.99 -6.73 -15.69
CA GLY A 89 9.76 -5.66 -14.71
C GLY A 89 8.82 -4.56 -15.20
N MET A 90 8.73 -4.30 -16.51
CA MET A 90 7.82 -3.31 -17.08
C MET A 90 6.40 -3.86 -17.32
N GLU A 91 6.18 -5.16 -17.20
CA GLU A 91 4.90 -5.83 -17.43
C GLU A 91 4.07 -5.99 -16.13
N VAL A 92 4.63 -5.58 -14.98
CA VAL A 92 4.00 -5.74 -13.66
C VAL A 92 2.60 -5.14 -13.62
N PHE A 93 2.39 -3.96 -14.18
CA PHE A 93 1.07 -3.30 -14.19
C PHE A 93 0.03 -4.14 -14.94
N ASP A 94 0.40 -4.62 -16.14
CA ASP A 94 -0.51 -5.42 -16.96
C ASP A 94 -0.85 -6.75 -16.31
N ALA A 95 0.15 -7.39 -15.72
CA ALA A 95 -0.04 -8.68 -15.07
C ALA A 95 -0.98 -8.59 -13.85
N VAL A 96 -0.95 -7.47 -13.10
CA VAL A 96 -1.89 -7.23 -12.00
C VAL A 96 -3.28 -6.89 -12.55
N SER A 97 -3.38 -5.96 -13.50
CA SER A 97 -4.65 -5.58 -14.11
C SER A 97 -5.38 -6.76 -14.75
N GLN A 98 -4.64 -7.73 -15.28
CA GLN A 98 -5.19 -8.97 -15.89
C GLN A 98 -5.40 -10.10 -14.88
N GLY A 99 -5.10 -9.89 -13.59
CA GLY A 99 -5.26 -10.91 -12.55
C GLY A 99 -4.23 -12.05 -12.58
N THR A 100 -3.11 -11.89 -13.30
CA THR A 100 -2.01 -12.87 -13.29
C THR A 100 -1.31 -12.92 -11.94
N ALA A 101 -1.27 -11.79 -11.22
CA ALA A 101 -0.83 -11.67 -9.86
C ALA A 101 -1.79 -10.75 -9.09
N GLU A 102 -1.93 -11.02 -7.80
CA GLU A 102 -2.83 -10.26 -6.92
C GLU A 102 -2.23 -8.92 -6.50
N MET A 103 -0.90 -8.80 -6.52
CA MET A 103 -0.18 -7.59 -6.13
C MET A 103 0.96 -7.28 -7.08
N GLY A 104 1.21 -6.00 -7.28
CA GLY A 104 2.38 -5.48 -7.98
C GLY A 104 3.14 -4.47 -7.14
N HIS A 105 4.46 -4.45 -7.25
CA HIS A 105 5.30 -3.44 -6.62
C HIS A 105 6.17 -2.77 -7.68
N GLY A 106 5.96 -1.48 -7.88
CA GLY A 106 6.63 -0.71 -8.92
C GLY A 106 6.49 0.79 -8.71
N ALA A 107 7.14 1.58 -9.56
CA ALA A 107 6.99 3.02 -9.55
C ALA A 107 6.00 3.47 -10.63
N ALA A 108 5.06 4.34 -10.25
CA ALA A 108 3.97 4.75 -11.12
C ALA A 108 4.43 5.37 -12.46
N TYR A 109 5.60 6.01 -12.52
CA TYR A 109 6.13 6.58 -13.75
C TYR A 109 6.49 5.54 -14.83
N TYR A 110 6.62 4.26 -14.48
CA TYR A 110 6.85 3.21 -15.49
C TYR A 110 5.65 3.03 -16.43
N TRP A 111 4.46 3.35 -15.93
CA TRP A 111 3.19 3.17 -16.66
C TRP A 111 2.77 4.39 -17.50
N ARG A 112 3.63 5.43 -17.59
CA ARG A 112 3.31 6.67 -18.30
C ARG A 112 2.85 6.46 -19.76
N GLY A 113 3.33 5.42 -20.41
CA GLY A 113 2.94 5.07 -21.77
C GLY A 113 1.47 4.66 -21.91
N LYS A 114 0.86 4.17 -20.83
CA LYS A 114 -0.55 3.76 -20.75
C LYS A 114 -1.39 4.82 -20.05
N ILE A 115 -0.84 5.37 -18.97
CA ILE A 115 -1.50 6.33 -18.10
C ILE A 115 -0.55 7.52 -17.91
N PRO A 116 -0.62 8.53 -18.78
CA PRO A 116 0.32 9.67 -18.71
C PRO A 116 0.36 10.38 -17.35
N ALA A 117 -0.79 10.47 -16.66
CA ALA A 117 -0.88 11.10 -15.34
C ALA A 117 -0.27 10.25 -14.20
N ALA A 118 -0.02 8.95 -14.39
CA ALA A 118 0.53 8.08 -13.34
C ALA A 118 1.90 8.58 -12.82
N GLN A 119 2.68 9.23 -13.67
CA GLN A 119 3.99 9.76 -13.27
C GLN A 119 3.93 10.86 -12.22
N MET A 120 2.76 11.52 -12.04
CA MET A 120 2.57 12.55 -11.00
C MET A 120 2.55 11.96 -9.58
N PHE A 121 2.30 10.65 -9.45
CA PHE A 121 2.33 9.93 -8.17
C PHE A 121 3.71 9.32 -7.85
N ALA A 122 4.74 9.76 -8.54
CA ALA A 122 6.11 9.34 -8.35
C ALA A 122 7.05 10.57 -8.37
N THR A 123 8.24 10.42 -8.92
CA THR A 123 9.24 11.50 -8.95
C THR A 123 8.95 12.50 -10.08
N VAL A 124 8.69 13.75 -9.71
CA VAL A 124 8.60 14.89 -10.62
C VAL A 124 9.83 15.77 -10.42
N PRO A 125 10.58 16.14 -11.48
CA PRO A 125 11.71 17.06 -11.34
C PRO A 125 11.28 18.37 -10.66
N PHE A 126 12.02 18.80 -9.64
CA PHE A 126 11.71 19.97 -8.80
C PHE A 126 10.34 19.92 -8.11
N GLY A 127 9.72 18.74 -8.05
CA GLY A 127 8.45 18.52 -7.37
C GLY A 127 8.59 18.37 -5.86
N MET A 128 7.57 17.72 -5.28
CA MET A 128 7.49 17.50 -3.84
C MET A 128 8.64 16.64 -3.31
N THR A 129 9.13 16.99 -2.11
CA THR A 129 9.98 16.11 -1.32
C THR A 129 9.20 14.87 -0.87
N ALA A 130 9.89 13.85 -0.34
CA ALA A 130 9.25 12.64 0.18
C ALA A 130 8.17 12.95 1.23
N GLN A 131 8.44 13.90 2.12
CA GLN A 131 7.50 14.28 3.18
C GLN A 131 6.28 15.02 2.64
N GLU A 132 6.48 15.95 1.72
CA GLU A 132 5.39 16.67 1.05
C GLU A 132 4.53 15.74 0.22
N MET A 133 5.14 14.79 -0.53
CA MET A 133 4.43 13.77 -1.28
C MET A 133 3.56 12.90 -0.36
N ASN A 134 4.09 12.46 0.78
CA ASN A 134 3.32 11.72 1.76
C ASN A 134 2.17 12.55 2.33
N GLY A 135 2.41 13.83 2.63
CA GLY A 135 1.38 14.77 3.07
C GLY A 135 0.27 14.92 2.04
N TRP A 136 0.62 15.12 0.78
CA TRP A 136 -0.35 15.24 -0.31
C TRP A 136 -1.13 13.92 -0.54
N LEU A 137 -0.44 12.79 -0.60
CA LEU A 137 -1.09 11.50 -0.83
C LEU A 137 -2.07 11.14 0.29
N HIS A 138 -1.70 11.33 1.55
CA HIS A 138 -2.52 10.88 2.67
C HIS A 138 -3.52 11.92 3.20
N TYR A 139 -3.29 13.21 2.96
CA TYR A 139 -4.09 14.30 3.56
C TYR A 139 -4.51 15.38 2.55
N GLY A 140 -3.95 15.36 1.33
CA GLY A 140 -4.20 16.36 0.29
C GLY A 140 -5.01 15.85 -0.90
N GLY A 141 -5.64 14.68 -0.81
CA GLY A 141 -6.47 14.11 -1.87
C GLY A 141 -5.69 13.35 -2.95
N GLY A 142 -4.38 13.24 -2.82
CA GLY A 142 -3.54 12.59 -3.83
C GLY A 142 -3.83 11.10 -4.01
N LEU A 143 -4.12 10.38 -2.92
CA LEU A 143 -4.42 8.95 -2.97
C LEU A 143 -5.78 8.68 -3.63
N GLU A 144 -6.76 9.54 -3.38
CA GLU A 144 -8.08 9.49 -4.02
C GLU A 144 -7.96 9.68 -5.53
N LEU A 145 -7.21 10.71 -5.98
CA LEU A 145 -6.92 10.94 -7.40
C LEU A 145 -6.18 9.76 -8.04
N TRP A 146 -5.25 9.15 -7.30
CA TRP A 146 -4.52 8.00 -7.81
C TRP A 146 -5.43 6.78 -7.98
N ARG A 147 -6.33 6.55 -7.04
CA ARG A 147 -7.34 5.49 -7.11
C ARG A 147 -8.30 5.69 -8.28
N GLU A 148 -8.83 6.90 -8.45
CA GLU A 148 -9.66 7.26 -9.60
C GLU A 148 -8.94 7.00 -10.93
N LEU A 149 -7.67 7.39 -11.03
CA LEU A 149 -6.85 7.17 -12.22
C LEU A 149 -6.65 5.68 -12.55
N TYR A 150 -6.58 4.81 -11.52
CA TYR A 150 -6.32 3.38 -11.70
C TYR A 150 -7.58 2.51 -11.73
N GLU A 151 -8.75 3.07 -11.38
CA GLU A 151 -10.05 2.39 -11.39
C GLU A 151 -10.36 1.68 -12.72
N PRO A 152 -10.12 2.27 -13.90
CA PRO A 152 -10.40 1.61 -15.18
C PRO A 152 -9.55 0.35 -15.44
N PHE A 153 -8.54 0.11 -14.64
CA PHE A 153 -7.62 -1.03 -14.74
C PHE A 153 -7.82 -2.06 -13.62
N ASP A 154 -8.86 -1.92 -12.79
CA ASP A 154 -9.13 -2.75 -11.62
C ASP A 154 -7.96 -2.81 -10.62
N ILE A 155 -7.21 -1.71 -10.49
CA ILE A 155 -6.05 -1.61 -9.59
C ILE A 155 -6.32 -0.60 -8.50
N VAL A 156 -6.05 -1.01 -7.25
CA VAL A 156 -6.07 -0.12 -6.07
C VAL A 156 -4.63 0.20 -5.68
N PRO A 157 -4.15 1.44 -5.88
CA PRO A 157 -2.80 1.82 -5.52
C PRO A 157 -2.65 2.10 -4.02
N PHE A 158 -1.44 1.78 -3.51
CA PHE A 158 -1.00 2.09 -2.16
C PHE A 158 0.44 2.60 -2.19
N THR A 159 0.77 3.48 -1.26
CA THR A 159 2.15 3.92 -1.04
C THR A 159 2.91 2.87 -0.22
N THR A 160 4.13 2.54 -0.63
CA THR A 160 4.96 1.56 0.06
C THR A 160 6.28 2.11 0.55
N GLY A 161 6.81 3.14 -0.09
CA GLY A 161 8.08 3.72 0.31
C GLY A 161 8.54 4.85 -0.60
N ASN A 162 9.63 5.48 -0.21
CA ASN A 162 10.26 6.57 -0.94
C ASN A 162 11.78 6.43 -0.82
N SER A 163 12.50 6.67 -1.91
CA SER A 163 13.97 6.62 -1.95
C SER A 163 14.64 7.95 -1.56
N GLY A 164 13.86 8.96 -1.19
CA GLY A 164 14.36 10.29 -0.87
C GLY A 164 14.78 11.09 -2.11
N VAL A 165 15.55 12.14 -1.86
CA VAL A 165 16.10 12.98 -2.92
C VAL A 165 17.14 12.18 -3.71
N GLN A 166 17.04 12.25 -5.03
CA GLN A 166 17.98 11.59 -5.93
C GLN A 166 18.93 12.62 -6.56
N MET A 167 20.19 12.23 -6.73
CA MET A 167 21.14 13.02 -7.52
C MET A 167 20.83 12.87 -9.01
N GLY A 168 21.33 13.82 -9.84
CA GLY A 168 21.07 13.86 -11.27
C GLY A 168 21.50 12.60 -12.03
N GLY A 169 22.61 11.97 -11.62
CA GLY A 169 23.06 10.72 -12.21
C GLY A 169 24.53 10.43 -11.94
N TRP A 170 24.98 9.29 -12.49
CA TRP A 170 26.38 8.88 -12.56
C TRP A 170 26.84 8.99 -14.00
N PHE A 171 27.92 9.70 -14.23
CA PHE A 171 28.43 10.00 -15.57
C PHE A 171 29.89 9.57 -15.67
N ASN A 172 30.30 9.14 -16.87
CA ASN A 172 31.68 8.84 -17.18
C ASN A 172 32.42 10.06 -17.78
N LYS A 173 31.77 11.21 -17.82
CA LYS A 173 32.33 12.51 -18.17
C LYS A 173 31.79 13.58 -17.25
N GLU A 174 32.52 14.68 -17.14
CA GLU A 174 32.04 15.84 -16.41
C GLU A 174 30.91 16.53 -17.16
N ILE A 175 29.88 16.98 -16.46
CA ILE A 175 28.75 17.74 -16.98
C ILE A 175 28.83 19.14 -16.39
N LEU A 176 29.22 20.12 -17.16
CA LEU A 176 29.42 21.52 -16.76
C LEU A 176 28.30 22.43 -17.27
N SER A 177 27.62 22.03 -18.34
CA SER A 177 26.61 22.84 -19.00
C SER A 177 25.50 21.96 -19.61
N VAL A 178 24.41 22.60 -20.05
CA VAL A 178 23.33 21.90 -20.78
C VAL A 178 23.84 21.34 -22.12
N ASP A 179 24.83 21.96 -22.74
CA ASP A 179 25.40 21.48 -24.01
C ASP A 179 26.08 20.13 -23.85
N ASP A 180 26.58 19.81 -22.66
CA ASP A 180 27.19 18.50 -22.38
C ASP A 180 26.16 17.36 -22.36
N LEU A 181 24.87 17.68 -22.32
CA LEU A 181 23.79 16.69 -22.40
C LEU A 181 23.48 16.25 -23.82
N GLN A 182 24.00 16.94 -24.85
CA GLN A 182 23.74 16.59 -26.25
C GLN A 182 24.18 15.16 -26.56
N GLY A 183 23.23 14.32 -27.00
CA GLY A 183 23.45 12.90 -27.31
C GLY A 183 23.78 12.01 -26.12
N LEU A 184 23.76 12.53 -24.87
CA LEU A 184 24.04 11.76 -23.66
C LEU A 184 22.98 10.68 -23.47
N LYS A 185 23.39 9.42 -23.53
CA LYS A 185 22.52 8.29 -23.17
C LYS A 185 22.47 8.14 -21.66
N MET A 186 21.30 8.14 -21.10
CA MET A 186 21.10 8.01 -19.66
C MET A 186 19.83 7.22 -19.34
N ARG A 187 19.94 6.28 -18.41
CA ARG A 187 18.75 5.62 -17.86
C ARG A 187 18.04 6.59 -16.93
N ILE A 188 16.92 7.14 -17.36
CA ILE A 188 16.10 8.06 -16.60
C ILE A 188 14.62 7.92 -17.02
N PRO A 189 13.74 7.40 -16.14
CA PRO A 189 12.33 7.21 -16.46
C PRO A 189 11.50 8.47 -16.19
N GLY A 190 10.25 8.43 -16.66
CA GLY A 190 9.22 9.44 -16.35
C GLY A 190 9.56 10.83 -16.90
N LEU A 191 9.11 11.86 -16.19
CA LEU A 191 9.30 13.27 -16.56
C LEU A 191 10.76 13.68 -16.62
N GLY A 192 11.64 13.10 -15.79
CA GLY A 192 13.07 13.35 -15.87
C GLY A 192 13.66 12.96 -17.24
N GLY A 193 13.18 11.86 -17.83
CA GLY A 193 13.56 11.47 -19.18
C GLY A 193 13.10 12.47 -20.23
N GLU A 194 11.90 13.02 -20.11
CA GLU A 194 11.41 14.06 -21.03
C GLU A 194 12.22 15.34 -20.95
N VAL A 195 12.59 15.76 -19.73
CA VAL A 195 13.45 16.93 -19.53
C VAL A 195 14.81 16.69 -20.19
N LEU A 196 15.43 15.53 -19.98
CA LEU A 196 16.71 15.18 -20.63
C LEU A 196 16.59 15.19 -22.15
N ALA A 197 15.52 14.62 -22.71
CA ALA A 197 15.29 14.62 -24.14
C ALA A 197 15.19 16.04 -24.72
N ARG A 198 14.47 16.94 -24.06
CA ARG A 198 14.35 18.35 -24.46
C ARG A 198 15.67 19.10 -24.35
N ALA A 199 16.54 18.68 -23.46
CA ALA A 199 17.90 19.20 -23.33
C ALA A 199 18.88 18.57 -24.35
N GLY A 200 18.40 17.73 -25.28
CA GLY A 200 19.22 17.11 -26.32
C GLY A 200 19.83 15.76 -25.95
N GLY A 201 19.54 15.22 -24.78
CA GLY A 201 19.98 13.89 -24.37
C GLY A 201 19.10 12.77 -24.91
N SER A 202 19.51 11.53 -24.69
CA SER A 202 18.85 10.31 -25.14
C SER A 202 18.43 9.46 -23.92
N PRO A 203 17.24 9.70 -23.35
CA PRO A 203 16.78 8.94 -22.20
C PRO A 203 16.47 7.49 -22.59
N GLN A 204 16.84 6.58 -21.68
CA GLN A 204 16.52 5.16 -21.80
C GLN A 204 15.62 4.74 -20.65
N GLN A 205 14.51 4.06 -20.93
CA GLN A 205 13.64 3.51 -19.91
C GLN A 205 13.86 1.99 -19.83
N LEU A 206 14.74 1.58 -18.95
CA LEU A 206 15.09 0.19 -18.71
C LEU A 206 14.76 -0.19 -17.26
N PRO A 207 14.38 -1.45 -16.99
CA PRO A 207 14.36 -1.98 -15.63
C PRO A 207 15.75 -1.81 -15.00
N ILE A 208 15.81 -1.58 -13.69
CA ILE A 208 17.10 -1.38 -13.03
C ILE A 208 18.00 -2.61 -13.11
N ALA A 209 17.41 -3.80 -13.23
CA ALA A 209 18.15 -5.05 -13.40
C ALA A 209 18.92 -5.14 -14.73
N GLU A 210 18.60 -4.30 -15.71
CA GLU A 210 19.21 -4.28 -17.05
C GLU A 210 20.22 -3.13 -17.22
N VAL A 211 20.54 -2.41 -16.14
CA VAL A 211 21.45 -1.25 -16.19
C VAL A 211 22.93 -1.66 -16.04
N TYR A 212 23.22 -2.90 -15.60
CA TYR A 212 24.57 -3.41 -15.34
C TYR A 212 25.10 -4.26 -16.47
#